data_33d5ade788d9b8472bcdc3eb0ffb515a
#
_entry.id   33d5ade788d9b8472bcdc3eb0ffb515a
#
_cell.length_a   1.000
_cell.length_b   1.000
_cell.length_c   1.000
_cell.angle_alpha   90.00
_cell.angle_beta   90.00
_cell.angle_gamma   90.00
#
_symmetry.space_group_name_H-M   'P 1'
#
loop_
_entity.id
_entity.type
_entity.pdbx_description
1 polymer ?
#
loop_
_entity_poly.entity_id
_entity_poly.type
_entity_poly.pdbx_seq_one_letter_code
_entity_poly.pdbx_strand_id
1 'polypeptide(L)'
;GGKRLPIFEGETDCLQWLDKNPRYPAVAVPNGAAGAAKAIARNIEFVESFQEVIICFDADEPGQAAARECAALLTPGKARIMTLPGEANDVCDAVKQGLTKQLIESFWNAKVWRPDGIVAGDELFDVITNEEEVPSTPYPFEGLNEKLLGLRPGELVTVCAGTGVGKSQLCRNLAIHLMRNGAKVGYIALEESLARTGLSLLG
;
A
#
# COMPACT_ATOMS: atom_id res chain seq x y z
N GLY A 1 -20.73 24.63 5.16
CA GLY A 1 -20.27 23.26 4.99
C GLY A 1 -21.33 22.25 5.38
N GLY A 2 -21.22 21.06 4.83
CA GLY A 2 -22.09 19.91 5.11
C GLY A 2 -21.32 18.77 5.80
N LYS A 3 -21.96 17.60 5.98
CA LYS A 3 -21.28 16.45 6.55
C LYS A 3 -20.27 15.85 5.57
N ARG A 4 -20.70 15.58 4.32
CA ARG A 4 -19.88 14.94 3.30
C ARG A 4 -19.92 15.72 1.99
N LEU A 5 -18.77 15.82 1.31
CA LEU A 5 -18.64 16.39 -0.03
C LEU A 5 -18.02 15.35 -0.97
N PRO A 6 -18.78 14.73 -1.88
CA PRO A 6 -18.19 13.98 -2.97
C PRO A 6 -17.59 14.92 -4.01
N ILE A 7 -16.38 14.59 -4.46
CA ILE A 7 -15.65 15.27 -5.53
C ILE A 7 -15.39 14.25 -6.64
N PHE A 8 -15.92 14.53 -7.83
CA PHE A 8 -15.78 13.67 -9.01
C PHE A 8 -14.72 14.20 -9.96
N GLU A 9 -14.14 13.31 -10.76
CA GLU A 9 -13.18 13.69 -11.79
C GLU A 9 -13.85 14.38 -12.97
N GLY A 10 -15.02 13.88 -13.40
CA GLY A 10 -15.80 14.38 -14.53
C GLY A 10 -17.10 15.05 -14.12
N GLU A 11 -17.54 16.08 -14.88
CA GLU A 11 -18.83 16.74 -14.68
C GLU A 11 -19.98 15.77 -14.94
N THR A 12 -19.84 14.84 -15.89
CA THR A 12 -20.85 13.84 -16.21
C THR A 12 -21.09 12.89 -15.06
N ASP A 13 -20.04 12.46 -14.36
CA ASP A 13 -20.13 11.61 -13.18
C ASP A 13 -20.78 12.31 -12.01
N CYS A 14 -20.43 13.58 -11.82
CA CYS A 14 -21.06 14.43 -10.83
C CYS A 14 -22.57 14.58 -11.09
N LEU A 15 -22.98 14.85 -12.34
CA LEU A 15 -24.38 14.96 -12.73
C LEU A 15 -25.12 13.64 -12.57
N GLN A 16 -24.50 12.53 -12.95
CA GLN A 16 -25.07 11.19 -12.79
C GLN A 16 -25.26 10.83 -11.31
N TRP A 17 -24.30 11.21 -10.45
CA TRP A 17 -24.44 11.07 -9.00
C TRP A 17 -25.59 11.89 -8.45
N LEU A 18 -25.69 13.17 -8.83
CA LEU A 18 -26.75 14.08 -8.38
C LEU A 18 -28.15 13.62 -8.80
N ASP A 19 -28.29 13.04 -9.99
CA ASP A 19 -29.55 12.44 -10.46
C ASP A 19 -30.03 11.32 -9.52
N LYS A 20 -29.11 10.51 -9.02
CA LYS A 20 -29.42 9.40 -8.09
C LYS A 20 -29.47 9.83 -6.63
N ASN A 21 -28.80 10.94 -6.27
CA ASN A 21 -28.65 11.42 -4.89
C ASN A 21 -28.87 12.92 -4.76
N PRO A 22 -30.04 13.47 -5.11
CA PRO A 22 -30.28 14.92 -5.22
C PRO A 22 -30.21 15.68 -3.89
N ARG A 23 -30.13 14.97 -2.77
CA ARG A 23 -30.08 15.59 -1.42
C ARG A 23 -28.65 15.91 -0.95
N TYR A 24 -27.64 15.44 -1.64
CA TYR A 24 -26.25 15.63 -1.25
C TYR A 24 -25.54 16.56 -2.22
N PRO A 25 -24.82 17.59 -1.71
CA PRO A 25 -24.00 18.42 -2.58
C PRO A 25 -22.91 17.57 -3.22
N ALA A 26 -22.58 17.89 -4.45
CA ALA A 26 -21.48 17.26 -5.17
C ALA A 26 -20.79 18.28 -6.06
N VAL A 27 -19.51 18.08 -6.32
CA VAL A 27 -18.73 18.91 -7.23
C VAL A 27 -17.85 18.02 -8.13
N ALA A 28 -17.49 18.55 -9.29
CA ALA A 28 -16.49 17.97 -10.16
C ALA A 28 -15.26 18.87 -10.24
N VAL A 29 -14.07 18.28 -10.47
CA VAL A 29 -12.88 19.07 -10.75
C VAL A 29 -12.84 19.46 -12.23
N PRO A 30 -12.46 20.70 -12.56
CA PRO A 30 -12.27 21.10 -13.95
C PRO A 30 -10.99 20.45 -14.52
N ASN A 31 -11.04 20.05 -15.78
CA ASN A 31 -9.91 19.47 -16.52
C ASN A 31 -9.43 18.10 -16.06
N GLY A 32 -10.28 17.30 -15.40
CA GLY A 32 -10.00 15.92 -15.01
C GLY A 32 -8.83 15.76 -14.02
N ALA A 33 -8.26 14.57 -13.98
CA ALA A 33 -7.17 14.18 -13.07
C ALA A 33 -6.01 15.17 -13.05
N ALA A 34 -5.51 15.59 -14.20
CA ALA A 34 -4.33 16.47 -14.33
C ALA A 34 -4.50 17.87 -13.69
N GLY A 35 -5.74 18.34 -13.56
CA GLY A 35 -6.07 19.65 -12.97
C GLY A 35 -6.57 19.59 -11.52
N ALA A 36 -6.86 18.38 -11.03
CA ALA A 36 -7.61 18.16 -9.81
C ALA A 36 -6.96 18.77 -8.56
N ALA A 37 -5.71 18.45 -8.29
CA ALA A 37 -5.00 18.95 -7.12
C ALA A 37 -4.95 20.50 -7.09
N LYS A 38 -4.70 21.12 -8.24
CA LYS A 38 -4.69 22.59 -8.36
C LYS A 38 -6.07 23.19 -8.14
N ALA A 39 -7.12 22.53 -8.62
CA ALA A 39 -8.51 22.99 -8.42
C ALA A 39 -8.92 22.91 -6.93
N ILE A 40 -8.58 21.82 -6.25
CA ILE A 40 -8.83 21.65 -4.82
C ILE A 40 -8.02 22.66 -4.01
N ALA A 41 -6.73 22.84 -4.29
CA ALA A 41 -5.90 23.81 -3.59
C ALA A 41 -6.42 25.25 -3.69
N ARG A 42 -6.97 25.64 -4.84
CA ARG A 42 -7.59 26.96 -5.03
C ARG A 42 -8.88 27.15 -4.27
N ASN A 43 -9.59 26.08 -3.97
CA ASN A 43 -10.87 26.08 -3.29
C ASN A 43 -10.80 25.40 -1.91
N ILE A 44 -9.60 25.36 -1.33
CA ILE A 44 -9.33 24.57 -0.12
C ILE A 44 -10.26 24.95 1.04
N GLU A 45 -10.53 26.24 1.26
CA GLU A 45 -11.42 26.72 2.33
C GLU A 45 -12.85 26.17 2.18
N PHE A 46 -13.34 26.12 0.94
CA PHE A 46 -14.66 25.54 0.66
C PHE A 46 -14.65 24.04 0.93
N VAL A 47 -13.66 23.32 0.42
CA VAL A 47 -13.56 21.87 0.59
C VAL A 47 -13.38 21.50 2.06
N GLU A 48 -12.49 22.21 2.77
CA GLU A 48 -12.24 22.03 4.20
C GLU A 48 -13.44 22.40 5.09
N SER A 49 -14.43 23.13 4.59
CA SER A 49 -15.66 23.43 5.35
C SER A 49 -16.55 22.22 5.60
N PHE A 50 -16.33 21.11 4.89
CA PHE A 50 -17.04 19.85 5.09
C PHE A 50 -16.33 18.96 6.13
N GLN A 51 -17.11 18.08 6.79
CA GLN A 51 -16.54 17.16 7.79
C GLN A 51 -15.72 16.06 7.14
N GLU A 52 -16.20 15.50 6.03
CA GLU A 52 -15.56 14.46 5.24
C GLU A 52 -15.62 14.84 3.76
N VAL A 53 -14.55 14.57 3.05
CA VAL A 53 -14.42 14.75 1.60
C VAL A 53 -14.23 13.40 0.95
N ILE A 54 -15.14 13.02 0.06
CA ILE A 54 -15.10 11.72 -0.61
C ILE A 54 -14.60 11.93 -2.04
N ILE A 55 -13.40 11.49 -2.33
CA ILE A 55 -12.79 11.60 -3.66
C ILE A 55 -13.23 10.39 -4.49
N CYS A 56 -13.93 10.66 -5.58
CA CYS A 56 -14.56 9.68 -6.46
C CYS A 56 -14.00 9.85 -7.88
N PHE A 57 -12.75 9.48 -8.08
CA PHE A 57 -12.07 9.57 -9.38
C PHE A 57 -12.09 8.22 -10.09
N ASP A 58 -11.74 8.23 -11.38
CA ASP A 58 -11.73 7.05 -12.22
C ASP A 58 -10.83 5.95 -11.66
N ALA A 59 -11.16 4.70 -11.95
CA ALA A 59 -10.43 3.54 -11.44
C ALA A 59 -9.09 3.32 -12.13
N ASP A 60 -8.77 4.09 -13.17
CA ASP A 60 -7.50 4.01 -13.89
C ASP A 60 -6.31 4.57 -13.07
N GLU A 61 -5.10 4.30 -13.53
CA GLU A 61 -3.88 4.70 -12.83
C GLU A 61 -3.75 6.24 -12.66
N PRO A 62 -4.02 7.09 -13.69
CA PRO A 62 -4.03 8.54 -13.55
C PRO A 62 -5.04 9.06 -12.55
N GLY A 63 -6.29 8.56 -12.60
CA GLY A 63 -7.36 8.95 -11.67
C GLY A 63 -7.02 8.60 -10.23
N GLN A 64 -6.49 7.41 -9.98
CA GLN A 64 -6.09 6.97 -8.65
C GLN A 64 -4.86 7.71 -8.11
N ALA A 65 -3.91 8.07 -8.98
CA ALA A 65 -2.77 8.91 -8.60
C ALA A 65 -3.23 10.32 -8.20
N ALA A 66 -4.10 10.93 -9.01
CA ALA A 66 -4.69 12.24 -8.73
C ALA A 66 -5.54 12.22 -7.46
N ALA A 67 -6.30 11.16 -7.20
CA ALA A 67 -7.08 11.00 -5.98
C ALA A 67 -6.19 11.05 -4.73
N ARG A 68 -5.06 10.35 -4.75
CA ARG A 68 -4.08 10.38 -3.63
C ARG A 68 -3.43 11.76 -3.47
N GLU A 69 -3.07 12.42 -4.57
CA GLU A 69 -2.52 13.77 -4.55
C GLU A 69 -3.52 14.78 -3.96
N CYS A 70 -4.77 14.70 -4.37
CA CYS A 70 -5.85 15.53 -3.83
C CYS A 70 -6.09 15.27 -2.34
N ALA A 71 -6.08 14.01 -1.92
CA ALA A 71 -6.27 13.62 -0.53
C ALA A 71 -5.16 14.16 0.38
N ALA A 72 -3.92 14.22 -0.13
CA ALA A 72 -2.77 14.76 0.60
C ALA A 72 -2.85 16.27 0.89
N LEU A 73 -3.68 17.01 0.17
CA LEU A 73 -3.91 18.44 0.41
C LEU A 73 -4.85 18.72 1.58
N LEU A 74 -5.62 17.73 2.01
CA LEU A 74 -6.65 17.89 3.02
C LEU A 74 -6.12 17.58 4.43
N THR A 75 -6.80 18.13 5.42
CA THR A 75 -6.51 17.82 6.82
C THR A 75 -6.54 16.30 7.05
N PRO A 76 -5.52 15.72 7.73
CA PRO A 76 -5.46 14.29 7.98
C PRO A 76 -6.75 13.73 8.59
N GLY A 77 -7.21 12.61 8.03
CA GLY A 77 -8.44 11.93 8.44
C GLY A 77 -9.73 12.47 7.80
N LYS A 78 -9.68 13.58 7.06
CA LYS A 78 -10.84 14.18 6.38
C LYS A 78 -11.08 13.58 5.00
N ALA A 79 -10.02 13.26 4.26
CA ALA A 79 -10.11 12.65 2.95
C ALA A 79 -10.48 11.16 3.03
N ARG A 80 -11.40 10.77 2.16
CA ARG A 80 -11.73 9.36 1.89
C ARG A 80 -11.67 9.13 0.40
N ILE A 81 -11.15 7.99 -0.02
CA ILE A 81 -11.15 7.59 -1.42
C ILE A 81 -12.20 6.50 -1.61
N MET A 82 -13.11 6.73 -2.55
CA MET A 82 -14.15 5.79 -2.92
C MET A 82 -13.60 4.79 -3.93
N THR A 83 -13.85 3.50 -3.71
CA THR A 83 -13.57 2.46 -4.70
C THR A 83 -14.84 2.22 -5.50
N LEU A 84 -14.76 2.28 -6.83
CA LEU A 84 -15.88 2.00 -7.72
C LEU A 84 -16.27 0.51 -7.64
N PRO A 85 -17.56 0.17 -7.74
CA PRO A 85 -18.02 -1.21 -7.62
C PRO A 85 -17.75 -2.02 -8.90
N GLY A 86 -17.46 -3.31 -8.72
CA GLY A 86 -17.25 -4.24 -9.84
C GLY A 86 -16.03 -3.87 -10.69
N GLU A 87 -16.20 -3.89 -12.01
CA GLU A 87 -15.19 -3.51 -13.00
C GLU A 87 -15.48 -2.13 -13.63
N ALA A 88 -16.33 -1.31 -13.00
CA ALA A 88 -16.65 0.02 -13.50
C ALA A 88 -15.45 0.95 -13.43
N ASN A 89 -15.15 1.65 -14.52
CA ASN A 89 -14.07 2.62 -14.55
C ASN A 89 -14.47 4.00 -13.98
N ASP A 90 -15.71 4.38 -14.15
CA ASP A 90 -16.28 5.65 -13.70
C ASP A 90 -17.69 5.47 -13.13
N VAL A 91 -18.28 6.56 -12.62
CA VAL A 91 -19.66 6.54 -12.05
C VAL A 91 -20.70 6.26 -13.14
N CYS A 92 -20.53 6.84 -14.33
CA CYS A 92 -21.45 6.64 -15.44
C CYS A 92 -21.46 5.16 -15.87
N ASP A 93 -20.31 4.54 -15.87
CA ASP A 93 -20.14 3.12 -16.20
C ASP A 93 -20.81 2.22 -15.15
N ALA A 94 -20.61 2.51 -13.86
CA ALA A 94 -21.28 1.81 -12.76
C ALA A 94 -22.82 1.88 -12.88
N VAL A 95 -23.36 3.04 -13.25
CA VAL A 95 -24.81 3.22 -13.43
C VAL A 95 -25.31 2.45 -14.67
N LYS A 96 -24.58 2.47 -15.80
CA LYS A 96 -24.91 1.70 -17.01
C LYS A 96 -24.91 0.20 -16.75
N GLN A 97 -24.01 -0.30 -15.92
CA GLN A 97 -23.95 -1.71 -15.50
C GLN A 97 -25.01 -2.08 -14.45
N GLY A 98 -25.86 -1.13 -14.02
CA GLY A 98 -26.90 -1.39 -13.02
C GLY A 98 -26.39 -1.47 -11.58
N LEU A 99 -25.16 -1.04 -11.31
CA LEU A 99 -24.49 -1.15 -10.02
C LEU A 99 -24.79 0.04 -9.07
N THR A 100 -25.89 0.78 -9.29
CA THR A 100 -26.22 2.00 -8.54
C THR A 100 -26.28 1.79 -7.02
N LYS A 101 -26.81 0.64 -6.56
CA LYS A 101 -26.84 0.34 -5.12
C LYS A 101 -25.45 0.19 -4.53
N GLN A 102 -24.59 -0.59 -5.18
CA GLN A 102 -23.20 -0.81 -4.77
C GLN A 102 -22.40 0.49 -4.84
N LEU A 103 -22.65 1.35 -5.82
CA LEU A 103 -22.05 2.68 -5.92
C LEU A 103 -22.36 3.54 -4.69
N ILE A 104 -23.63 3.54 -4.25
CA ILE A 104 -24.04 4.26 -3.04
C ILE A 104 -23.41 3.63 -1.79
N GLU A 105 -23.35 2.31 -1.70
CA GLU A 105 -22.67 1.60 -0.62
C GLU A 105 -21.18 1.93 -0.57
N SER A 106 -20.51 1.96 -1.73
CA SER A 106 -19.08 2.36 -1.84
C SER A 106 -18.84 3.79 -1.34
N PHE A 107 -19.76 4.71 -1.63
CA PHE A 107 -19.66 6.08 -1.11
C PHE A 107 -19.75 6.12 0.42
N TRP A 108 -20.69 5.39 1.01
CA TRP A 108 -20.85 5.37 2.47
C TRP A 108 -19.70 4.64 3.18
N ASN A 109 -19.12 3.64 2.54
CA ASN A 109 -18.03 2.82 3.06
C ASN A 109 -16.64 3.28 2.57
N ALA A 110 -16.53 4.47 1.95
CA ALA A 110 -15.27 5.00 1.47
C ALA A 110 -14.23 5.04 2.60
N LYS A 111 -13.05 4.47 2.35
CA LYS A 111 -11.98 4.34 3.35
C LYS A 111 -11.28 5.68 3.56
N VAL A 112 -10.97 5.98 4.81
CA VAL A 112 -10.11 7.13 5.15
C VAL A 112 -8.77 6.97 4.45
N TRP A 113 -8.40 7.98 3.68
CA TRP A 113 -7.09 8.00 3.06
C TRP A 113 -6.02 8.35 4.10
N ARG A 114 -4.91 7.63 4.02
CA ARG A 114 -3.71 7.88 4.82
C ARG A 114 -2.48 7.74 3.94
N PRO A 115 -1.43 8.54 4.17
CA PRO A 115 -0.15 8.32 3.50
C PRO A 115 0.40 6.91 3.79
N ASP A 116 1.20 6.39 2.87
CA ASP A 116 1.84 5.09 3.04
C ASP A 116 2.62 5.00 4.36
N GLY A 117 2.47 3.90 5.05
CA GLY A 117 3.11 3.66 6.35
C GLY A 117 2.34 4.20 7.57
N ILE A 118 1.21 4.89 7.39
CA ILE A 118 0.34 5.32 8.49
C ILE A 118 -0.87 4.39 8.59
N VAL A 119 -0.92 3.59 9.64
CA VAL A 119 -2.00 2.64 9.93
C VAL A 119 -2.72 3.07 11.22
N ALA A 120 -4.05 2.95 11.27
CA ALA A 120 -4.79 3.21 12.50
C ALA A 120 -4.64 2.04 13.48
N GLY A 121 -4.76 2.35 14.79
CA GLY A 121 -4.57 1.33 15.82
C GLY A 121 -5.60 0.18 15.78
N ASP A 122 -6.82 0.45 15.31
CA ASP A 122 -7.86 -0.57 15.08
C ASP A 122 -7.51 -1.48 13.88
N GLU A 123 -6.91 -0.93 12.81
CA GLU A 123 -6.45 -1.73 11.67
C GLU A 123 -5.22 -2.57 12.00
N LEU A 124 -4.37 -2.14 12.95
CA LEU A 124 -3.23 -2.92 13.42
C LEU A 124 -3.65 -4.25 14.05
N PHE A 125 -4.78 -4.27 14.74
CA PHE A 125 -5.28 -5.51 15.32
C PHE A 125 -5.58 -6.57 14.25
N ASP A 126 -6.21 -6.17 13.15
CA ASP A 126 -6.52 -7.05 12.02
C ASP A 126 -5.25 -7.54 11.32
N VAL A 127 -4.23 -6.68 11.17
CA VAL A 127 -2.93 -7.06 10.60
C VAL A 127 -2.25 -8.12 11.48
N ILE A 128 -2.21 -7.92 12.80
CA ILE A 128 -1.55 -8.83 13.74
C ILE A 128 -2.30 -10.17 13.85
N THR A 129 -3.64 -10.14 13.86
CA THR A 129 -4.45 -11.36 14.00
C THR A 129 -4.53 -12.19 12.72
N ASN A 130 -4.34 -11.57 11.57
CA ASN A 130 -4.34 -12.23 10.25
C ASN A 130 -2.92 -12.42 9.69
N GLU A 131 -1.87 -12.20 10.50
CA GLU A 131 -0.49 -12.43 10.07
C GLU A 131 -0.29 -13.94 9.81
N GLU A 132 -0.04 -14.31 8.55
CA GLU A 132 0.32 -15.68 8.19
C GLU A 132 1.66 -16.03 8.82
N GLU A 133 1.77 -17.20 9.45
CA GLU A 133 3.05 -17.69 9.96
C GLU A 133 4.07 -17.79 8.82
N VAL A 134 5.09 -16.92 8.86
CA VAL A 134 6.16 -16.93 7.87
C VAL A 134 7.03 -18.17 8.11
N PRO A 135 7.15 -19.11 7.15
CA PRO A 135 7.92 -20.32 7.32
C PRO A 135 9.39 -20.00 7.59
N SER A 136 9.95 -20.56 8.65
CA SER A 136 11.35 -20.39 9.01
C SER A 136 12.21 -21.55 8.52
N THR A 137 13.44 -21.26 8.06
CA THR A 137 14.45 -22.26 7.75
C THR A 137 15.41 -22.36 8.94
N PRO A 138 15.63 -23.53 9.55
CA PRO A 138 16.51 -23.63 10.70
C PRO A 138 17.96 -23.30 10.34
N TYR A 139 18.69 -22.74 11.30
CA TYR A 139 20.14 -22.59 11.21
C TYR A 139 20.82 -23.96 11.25
N PRO A 140 22.05 -24.13 10.69
CA PRO A 140 22.82 -25.36 10.82
C PRO A 140 23.39 -25.59 12.24
N PHE A 141 23.07 -24.68 13.17
CA PHE A 141 23.57 -24.71 14.55
C PHE A 141 22.37 -24.68 15.53
N GLU A 142 22.24 -25.76 16.30
CA GLU A 142 21.09 -25.94 17.20
C GLU A 142 20.93 -24.80 18.21
N GLY A 143 22.04 -24.37 18.85
CA GLY A 143 22.01 -23.27 19.80
C GLY A 143 21.59 -21.91 19.22
N LEU A 144 21.65 -21.71 17.88
CA LEU A 144 21.07 -20.54 17.22
C LEU A 144 19.57 -20.72 17.03
N ASN A 145 19.11 -21.93 16.73
CA ASN A 145 17.69 -22.22 16.56
C ASN A 145 16.91 -22.02 17.86
N GLU A 146 17.48 -22.43 18.99
CA GLU A 146 16.87 -22.22 20.31
C GLU A 146 16.62 -20.74 20.64
N LYS A 147 17.49 -19.84 20.12
CA LYS A 147 17.44 -18.41 20.43
C LYS A 147 16.75 -17.56 19.36
N LEU A 148 16.93 -17.92 18.09
CA LEU A 148 16.50 -17.09 16.94
C LEU A 148 15.33 -17.72 16.17
N LEU A 149 14.95 -18.97 16.48
CA LEU A 149 13.82 -19.68 15.88
C LEU A 149 13.88 -19.83 14.34
N GLY A 150 15.10 -19.85 13.78
CA GLY A 150 15.37 -19.98 12.35
C GLY A 150 15.47 -18.65 11.59
N LEU A 151 15.71 -18.77 10.29
CA LEU A 151 15.79 -17.65 9.33
C LEU A 151 14.45 -17.48 8.61
N ARG A 152 13.94 -16.28 8.52
CA ARG A 152 12.66 -15.97 7.85
C ARG A 152 12.87 -15.04 6.67
N PRO A 153 12.08 -15.15 5.59
CA PRO A 153 12.05 -14.15 4.54
C PRO A 153 11.70 -12.75 5.09
N GLY A 154 12.36 -11.72 4.52
CA GLY A 154 12.15 -10.33 4.95
C GLY A 154 12.99 -9.87 6.15
N GLU A 155 13.71 -10.78 6.84
CA GLU A 155 14.58 -10.41 7.97
C GLU A 155 16.00 -10.02 7.51
N LEU A 156 16.57 -9.02 8.19
CA LEU A 156 17.98 -8.66 8.09
C LEU A 156 18.75 -9.22 9.29
N VAL A 157 19.61 -10.19 9.05
CA VAL A 157 20.47 -10.77 10.10
C VAL A 157 21.88 -10.20 9.99
N THR A 158 22.34 -9.50 11.03
CA THR A 158 23.70 -8.93 11.09
C THR A 158 24.60 -9.78 11.97
N VAL A 159 25.75 -10.19 11.42
CA VAL A 159 26.78 -10.93 12.14
C VAL A 159 27.95 -10.01 12.46
N CYS A 160 28.19 -9.74 13.73
CA CYS A 160 29.29 -8.91 14.21
C CYS A 160 30.28 -9.75 15.03
N ALA A 161 31.57 -9.67 14.69
CA ALA A 161 32.63 -10.26 15.47
C ALA A 161 33.99 -9.63 15.10
N GLY A 162 35.02 -9.82 15.93
CA GLY A 162 36.38 -9.36 15.67
C GLY A 162 36.97 -9.97 14.39
N THR A 163 38.09 -9.41 13.94
CA THR A 163 38.82 -9.92 12.78
C THR A 163 39.38 -11.34 13.07
N GLY A 164 39.32 -12.25 12.10
CA GLY A 164 39.83 -13.61 12.22
C GLY A 164 38.97 -14.62 12.98
N VAL A 165 37.84 -14.21 13.57
CA VAL A 165 36.96 -15.08 14.38
C VAL A 165 36.10 -16.05 13.54
N GLY A 166 36.05 -15.87 12.21
CA GLY A 166 35.33 -16.80 11.32
C GLY A 166 33.99 -16.31 10.80
N LYS A 167 33.70 -14.98 10.80
CA LYS A 167 32.45 -14.38 10.22
C LYS A 167 32.16 -14.92 8.81
N SER A 168 33.13 -14.82 7.91
CA SER A 168 32.97 -15.27 6.52
C SER A 168 32.69 -16.77 6.42
N GLN A 169 33.30 -17.57 7.30
CA GLN A 169 33.06 -19.02 7.35
C GLN A 169 31.62 -19.31 7.83
N LEU A 170 31.12 -18.57 8.81
CA LEU A 170 29.73 -18.68 9.25
C LEU A 170 28.76 -18.36 8.10
N CYS A 171 28.99 -17.24 7.38
CA CYS A 171 28.15 -16.87 6.25
C CYS A 171 28.18 -17.94 5.12
N ARG A 172 29.33 -18.54 4.84
CA ARG A 172 29.44 -19.64 3.87
C ARG A 172 28.65 -20.87 4.31
N ASN A 173 28.81 -21.28 5.57
CA ASN A 173 28.05 -22.41 6.12
C ASN A 173 26.53 -22.17 6.05
N LEU A 174 26.05 -20.95 6.34
CA LEU A 174 24.66 -20.57 6.18
C LEU A 174 24.24 -20.67 4.71
N ALA A 175 25.03 -20.13 3.78
CA ALA A 175 24.72 -20.17 2.35
C ALA A 175 24.62 -21.63 1.84
N ILE A 176 25.58 -22.49 2.19
CA ILE A 176 25.55 -23.90 1.82
C ILE A 176 24.35 -24.63 2.42
N HIS A 177 24.06 -24.35 3.69
CA HIS A 177 22.92 -24.94 4.38
C HIS A 177 21.59 -24.56 3.71
N LEU A 178 21.40 -23.29 3.39
CA LEU A 178 20.21 -22.80 2.69
C LEU A 178 20.06 -23.43 1.30
N MET A 179 21.16 -23.51 0.53
CA MET A 179 21.16 -24.19 -0.79
C MET A 179 20.78 -25.66 -0.68
N ARG A 180 21.30 -26.38 0.33
CA ARG A 180 20.93 -27.78 0.58
C ARG A 180 19.49 -27.98 0.94
N ASN A 181 18.83 -26.97 1.52
CA ASN A 181 17.41 -26.94 1.81
C ASN A 181 16.57 -26.36 0.64
N GLY A 182 17.14 -26.23 -0.56
CA GLY A 182 16.44 -25.82 -1.77
C GLY A 182 16.27 -24.32 -1.98
N ALA A 183 16.85 -23.48 -1.11
CA ALA A 183 16.80 -22.04 -1.28
C ALA A 183 17.74 -21.55 -2.39
N LYS A 184 17.32 -20.53 -3.12
CA LYS A 184 18.19 -19.80 -4.06
C LYS A 184 18.95 -18.74 -3.28
N VAL A 185 20.29 -18.85 -3.24
CA VAL A 185 21.16 -17.98 -2.46
C VAL A 185 21.99 -17.07 -3.37
N GLY A 186 21.91 -15.76 -3.17
CA GLY A 186 22.85 -14.77 -3.71
C GLY A 186 23.97 -14.52 -2.70
N TYR A 187 25.24 -14.77 -3.09
CA TYR A 187 26.39 -14.54 -2.23
C TYR A 187 27.27 -13.41 -2.78
N ILE A 188 27.40 -12.31 -2.02
CA ILE A 188 28.20 -11.13 -2.41
C ILE A 188 29.42 -11.06 -1.49
N ALA A 189 30.60 -11.33 -2.04
CA ALA A 189 31.87 -11.21 -1.32
C ALA A 189 32.63 -9.97 -1.81
N LEU A 190 32.78 -8.97 -0.95
CA LEU A 190 33.41 -7.69 -1.32
C LEU A 190 34.94 -7.70 -1.13
N GLU A 191 35.47 -8.64 -0.35
CA GLU A 191 36.88 -8.70 0.02
C GLU A 191 37.62 -9.86 -0.68
N GLU A 192 36.93 -10.76 -1.34
CA GLU A 192 37.51 -11.98 -1.93
C GLU A 192 37.30 -12.05 -3.44
N SER A 193 38.23 -12.70 -4.14
CA SER A 193 38.06 -12.98 -5.57
C SER A 193 36.97 -14.07 -5.79
N LEU A 194 36.33 -14.04 -6.95
CA LEU A 194 35.34 -15.04 -7.37
C LEU A 194 35.85 -16.47 -7.26
N ALA A 195 37.11 -16.72 -7.68
CA ALA A 195 37.70 -18.04 -7.62
C ALA A 195 37.88 -18.53 -6.18
N ARG A 196 38.33 -17.67 -5.26
CA ARG A 196 38.50 -18.01 -3.85
C ARG A 196 37.16 -18.25 -3.16
N THR A 197 36.16 -17.40 -3.44
CA THR A 197 34.80 -17.58 -2.92
C THR A 197 34.19 -18.88 -3.44
N GLY A 198 34.33 -19.17 -4.75
CA GLY A 198 33.81 -20.40 -5.35
C GLY A 198 34.48 -21.67 -4.74
N LEU A 199 35.79 -21.71 -4.64
CA LEU A 199 36.50 -22.83 -4.01
C LEU A 199 36.06 -23.02 -2.55
N SER A 200 35.86 -21.95 -1.81
CA SER A 200 35.45 -22.03 -0.40
C SER A 200 34.00 -22.40 -0.17
N LEU A 201 33.16 -22.33 -1.19
CA LEU A 201 31.76 -22.80 -1.16
C LEU A 201 31.65 -24.27 -1.62
N LEU A 202 32.59 -24.74 -2.46
CA LEU A 202 32.59 -26.11 -3.02
C LEU A 202 33.37 -27.12 -2.21
N GLY A 203 34.32 -26.69 -1.39
CA GLY A 203 35.22 -27.52 -0.62
C GLY A 203 35.13 -27.34 0.84
#